data_822b089a4eabd5487189677d06ec23bb
#
_entry.id   822b089a4eabd5487189677d06ec23bb
#
_cell.length_a   1.000
_cell.length_b   1.000
_cell.length_c   1.000
_cell.angle_alpha   90.00
_cell.angle_beta   90.00
_cell.angle_gamma   90.00
#
_symmetry.space_group_name_H-M   'P 1'
#
loop_
_entity.id
_entity.type
_entity.pdbx_description
1 polymer ?
#
loop_
_entity_poly.entity_id
_entity_poly.type
_entity_poly.pdbx_seq_one_letter_code
_entity_poly.pdbx_strand_id
1 'polypeptide(L)'
;MAAGASEDILRETALASSGDAAETEDYDVRSDLGDILQHGFFSVNILSVAVIILGIAGAVRTVFQIVGDPDAAQTLIGAASGVLVAALIVASALWDTVKDFVRYYDFRAKRRGDKIYIRYGFFKKVEYTVPVDKIQALRLKQSFVARLGKRYMAEIVNVGMGDDNDEKNSFLILYSTEAKLNEKLSALLPEFLDAAGAAVERQPSSVWAAWSVPALIYTVIVAACAAVCASAMPEYAIWAAAGAAVLEICLAAGMILKYLTEGSLAGNDFLKLAKGYFARTYLIVRYRKIQYVRFSRNPLAKACGIRKGEIHLLASSANTSHSIPYFKGNGEEIIKEGMLR
;
A
#
# COMPACT_ATOMS: atom_id res chain seq x y z
N MET A 1 44.55 30.16 30.78
CA MET A 1 43.67 30.02 29.63
C MET A 1 43.35 28.55 29.26
N ALA A 2 44.04 27.52 29.74
CA ALA A 2 43.76 26.11 29.42
C ALA A 2 42.69 25.42 30.33
N ALA A 3 42.36 25.97 31.50
CA ALA A 3 41.39 25.39 32.43
C ALA A 3 39.91 25.63 32.02
N GLY A 4 39.63 26.74 31.34
CA GLY A 4 38.26 27.05 30.90
C GLY A 4 37.78 26.20 29.72
N ALA A 5 38.68 25.82 28.80
CA ALA A 5 38.35 25.00 27.64
C ALA A 5 37.99 23.53 28.01
N SER A 6 38.57 23.01 29.11
CA SER A 6 38.23 21.65 29.61
C SER A 6 36.91 21.61 30.37
N GLU A 7 36.51 22.69 31.04
CA GLU A 7 35.19 22.78 31.69
C GLU A 7 34.06 22.96 30.69
N ASP A 8 34.27 23.68 29.60
CA ASP A 8 33.26 23.82 28.53
C ASP A 8 33.05 22.51 27.77
N ILE A 9 34.13 21.75 27.49
CA ILE A 9 34.04 20.42 26.89
C ILE A 9 33.33 19.41 27.81
N LEU A 10 33.59 19.47 29.13
CA LEU A 10 32.94 18.63 30.12
C LEU A 10 31.45 19.00 30.31
N ARG A 11 31.14 20.31 30.21
CA ARG A 11 29.73 20.76 30.21
C ARG A 11 29.01 20.36 28.95
N GLU A 12 29.64 20.48 27.78
CA GLU A 12 29.03 20.03 26.50
C GLU A 12 28.85 18.52 26.45
N THR A 13 29.83 17.73 26.98
CA THR A 13 29.69 16.27 27.11
C THR A 13 28.64 15.88 28.17
N ALA A 14 28.53 16.62 29.27
CA ALA A 14 27.50 16.40 30.28
C ALA A 14 26.11 16.79 29.78
N LEU A 15 25.99 17.86 28.97
CA LEU A 15 24.74 18.23 28.29
C LEU A 15 24.36 17.23 27.20
N ALA A 16 25.33 16.68 26.46
CA ALA A 16 25.10 15.60 25.50
C ALA A 16 24.71 14.29 26.19
N SER A 17 25.33 13.95 27.32
CA SER A 17 24.98 12.76 28.11
C SER A 17 23.66 12.93 28.89
N SER A 18 23.31 14.15 29.32
CA SER A 18 22.01 14.43 29.93
C SER A 18 20.87 14.46 28.89
N GLY A 19 21.17 14.78 27.64
CA GLY A 19 20.25 14.59 26.51
C GLY A 19 19.90 13.13 26.28
N ASP A 20 20.85 12.20 26.37
CA ASP A 20 20.62 10.77 26.25
C ASP A 20 19.95 10.15 27.50
N ALA A 21 20.18 10.71 28.70
CA ALA A 21 19.56 10.25 29.95
C ALA A 21 18.16 10.84 30.18
N ALA A 22 17.80 11.95 29.55
CA ALA A 22 16.45 12.52 29.58
C ALA A 22 15.49 11.84 28.60
N GLU A 23 15.95 10.88 27.78
CA GLU A 23 15.19 10.19 26.75
C GLU A 23 14.48 8.89 27.17
N THR A 24 14.23 8.66 28.45
CA THR A 24 13.09 7.81 28.88
C THR A 24 11.76 8.57 28.72
N GLU A 25 11.65 9.38 27.65
CA GLU A 25 10.38 10.00 27.33
C GLU A 25 9.33 8.94 27.02
N ASP A 26 8.22 9.05 27.71
CA ASP A 26 7.04 8.19 27.61
C ASP A 26 6.45 8.30 26.21
N TYR A 27 6.77 7.33 25.34
CA TYR A 27 6.18 7.21 24.00
C TYR A 27 4.89 6.41 24.07
N ASP A 28 3.81 6.95 23.50
CA ASP A 28 2.50 6.30 23.47
C ASP A 28 2.50 5.01 22.64
N VAL A 29 3.37 4.97 21.64
CA VAL A 29 3.56 3.82 20.75
C VAL A 29 5.04 3.55 20.56
N ARG A 30 5.48 2.34 20.89
CA ARG A 30 6.83 1.85 20.64
C ARG A 30 6.73 0.52 19.88
N SER A 31 7.53 0.39 18.82
CA SER A 31 7.61 -0.86 18.07
C SER A 31 8.79 -1.68 18.55
N ASP A 32 8.53 -2.94 18.90
CA ASP A 32 9.54 -3.91 19.27
C ASP A 32 10.21 -4.50 18.02
N LEU A 33 11.38 -5.15 18.17
CA LEU A 33 12.08 -5.83 17.07
C LEU A 33 11.15 -6.82 16.35
N GLY A 34 10.28 -7.53 17.09
CA GLY A 34 9.27 -8.41 16.52
C GLY A 34 8.26 -7.69 15.62
N ASP A 35 7.79 -6.50 16.02
CA ASP A 35 6.87 -5.67 15.23
C ASP A 35 7.55 -5.20 13.92
N ILE A 36 8.85 -4.86 13.96
CA ILE A 36 9.61 -4.39 12.80
C ILE A 36 9.89 -5.53 11.82
N LEU A 37 10.31 -6.71 12.31
CA LEU A 37 10.48 -7.91 11.48
C LEU A 37 9.16 -8.31 10.82
N GLN A 38 8.07 -8.26 11.60
CA GLN A 38 6.73 -8.52 11.10
C GLN A 38 6.32 -7.50 10.03
N HIS A 39 6.67 -6.22 10.21
CA HIS A 39 6.43 -5.19 9.21
C HIS A 39 7.15 -5.50 7.90
N GLY A 40 8.45 -5.82 7.93
CA GLY A 40 9.22 -6.21 6.75
C GLY A 40 8.61 -7.41 6.02
N PHE A 41 8.20 -8.45 6.74
CA PHE A 41 7.55 -9.62 6.15
C PHE A 41 6.21 -9.28 5.48
N PHE A 42 5.37 -8.48 6.12
CA PHE A 42 4.06 -8.11 5.60
C PHE A 42 4.10 -6.97 4.56
N SER A 43 5.23 -6.26 4.40
CA SER A 43 5.41 -5.23 3.37
C SER A 43 5.67 -5.80 1.98
N VAL A 44 6.04 -7.09 1.87
CA VAL A 44 6.34 -7.77 0.60
C VAL A 44 5.14 -7.68 -0.36
N ASN A 45 5.37 -7.22 -1.57
CA ASN A 45 4.32 -7.13 -2.58
C ASN A 45 4.11 -8.48 -3.30
N ILE A 46 2.97 -8.61 -4.00
CA ILE A 46 2.61 -9.87 -4.69
C ILE A 46 3.59 -10.21 -5.82
N LEU A 47 4.17 -9.22 -6.48
CA LEU A 47 5.14 -9.44 -7.56
C LEU A 47 6.42 -10.06 -7.00
N SER A 48 6.92 -9.56 -5.87
CA SER A 48 8.07 -10.14 -5.17
C SER A 48 7.79 -11.59 -4.73
N VAL A 49 6.58 -11.87 -4.24
CA VAL A 49 6.17 -13.24 -3.89
C VAL A 49 6.18 -14.15 -5.12
N ALA A 50 5.60 -13.68 -6.25
CA ALA A 50 5.60 -14.44 -7.50
C ALA A 50 7.02 -14.73 -8.01
N VAL A 51 7.90 -13.73 -7.97
CA VAL A 51 9.32 -13.85 -8.37
C VAL A 51 10.06 -14.86 -7.49
N ILE A 52 9.84 -14.85 -6.17
CA ILE A 52 10.41 -15.82 -5.25
C ILE A 52 9.96 -17.25 -5.60
N ILE A 53 8.65 -17.44 -5.82
CA ILE A 53 8.09 -18.76 -6.17
C ILE A 53 8.67 -19.26 -7.50
N LEU A 54 8.71 -18.40 -8.53
CA LEU A 54 9.30 -18.77 -9.83
C LEU A 54 10.80 -19.06 -9.73
N GLY A 55 11.53 -18.31 -8.92
CA GLY A 55 12.95 -18.54 -8.67
C GLY A 55 13.19 -19.90 -8.00
N ILE A 56 12.41 -20.23 -6.96
CA ILE A 56 12.49 -21.54 -6.28
C ILE A 56 12.12 -22.66 -7.24
N ALA A 57 11.03 -22.53 -8.01
CA ALA A 57 10.60 -23.52 -8.98
C ALA A 57 11.67 -23.76 -10.07
N GLY A 58 12.31 -22.68 -10.55
CA GLY A 58 13.44 -22.75 -11.48
C GLY A 58 14.64 -23.49 -10.89
N ALA A 59 15.02 -23.16 -9.67
CA ALA A 59 16.11 -23.83 -8.97
C ALA A 59 15.84 -25.33 -8.77
N VAL A 60 14.63 -25.69 -8.32
CA VAL A 60 14.21 -27.09 -8.14
C VAL A 60 14.26 -27.84 -9.46
N ARG A 61 13.70 -27.27 -10.55
CA ARG A 61 13.76 -27.89 -11.89
C ARG A 61 15.22 -28.13 -12.32
N THR A 62 16.09 -27.16 -12.11
CA THR A 62 17.52 -27.26 -12.47
C THR A 62 18.21 -28.39 -11.70
N VAL A 63 17.95 -28.51 -10.39
CA VAL A 63 18.48 -29.62 -9.57
C VAL A 63 18.00 -30.97 -10.10
N PHE A 64 16.72 -31.12 -10.45
CA PHE A 64 16.18 -32.36 -11.05
C PHE A 64 16.84 -32.71 -12.40
N GLN A 65 17.15 -31.71 -13.24
CA GLN A 65 17.85 -31.92 -14.50
C GLN A 65 19.28 -32.44 -14.30
N ILE A 66 20.00 -31.91 -13.29
CA ILE A 66 21.38 -32.38 -12.98
C ILE A 66 21.39 -33.84 -12.51
N VAL A 67 20.42 -34.20 -11.64
CA VAL A 67 20.35 -35.55 -11.06
C VAL A 67 19.98 -36.61 -12.10
N GLY A 68 19.34 -36.23 -13.21
CA GLY A 68 18.85 -37.13 -14.26
C GLY A 68 19.78 -37.31 -15.48
N ASP A 69 20.93 -36.60 -15.57
CA ASP A 69 21.74 -36.54 -16.79
C ASP A 69 23.12 -37.20 -16.60
N PRO A 70 23.47 -38.23 -17.44
CA PRO A 70 24.78 -38.89 -17.38
C PRO A 70 25.96 -38.00 -17.84
N ASP A 71 25.72 -36.94 -18.61
CA ASP A 71 26.76 -36.01 -19.11
C ASP A 71 26.83 -34.71 -18.26
N ALA A 72 26.92 -34.88 -16.96
CA ALA A 72 26.76 -33.87 -15.94
C ALA A 72 27.68 -32.63 -16.02
N ALA A 73 28.76 -32.62 -16.78
CA ALA A 73 29.73 -31.51 -16.71
C ALA A 73 29.30 -30.26 -17.44
N GLN A 74 28.65 -30.33 -18.62
CA GLN A 74 28.11 -29.17 -19.33
C GLN A 74 26.78 -28.71 -18.71
N THR A 75 25.99 -29.68 -18.25
CA THR A 75 24.74 -29.45 -17.55
C THR A 75 24.96 -28.75 -16.19
N LEU A 76 26.07 -29.05 -15.51
CA LEU A 76 26.46 -28.41 -14.24
C LEU A 76 26.73 -26.90 -14.38
N ILE A 77 27.36 -26.44 -15.47
CA ILE A 77 27.65 -25.02 -15.68
C ILE A 77 26.34 -24.26 -15.97
N GLY A 78 25.48 -24.80 -16.82
CA GLY A 78 24.15 -24.22 -17.11
C GLY A 78 23.24 -24.19 -15.88
N ALA A 79 23.30 -25.25 -15.09
CA ALA A 79 22.54 -25.42 -13.87
C ALA A 79 23.03 -24.48 -12.75
N ALA A 80 24.33 -24.33 -12.56
CA ALA A 80 24.93 -23.41 -11.59
C ALA A 80 24.54 -21.95 -11.90
N SER A 81 24.55 -21.58 -13.19
CA SER A 81 24.09 -20.25 -13.61
C SER A 81 22.59 -20.03 -13.34
N GLY A 82 21.74 -21.02 -13.57
CA GLY A 82 20.31 -20.97 -13.27
C GLY A 82 20.01 -20.81 -11.78
N VAL A 83 20.72 -21.59 -10.93
CA VAL A 83 20.61 -21.48 -9.47
C VAL A 83 21.13 -20.13 -8.97
N LEU A 84 22.23 -19.63 -9.53
CA LEU A 84 22.77 -18.32 -9.19
C LEU A 84 21.78 -17.20 -9.54
N VAL A 85 21.19 -17.22 -10.73
CA VAL A 85 20.19 -16.24 -11.14
C VAL A 85 18.96 -16.31 -10.22
N ALA A 86 18.46 -17.50 -9.91
CA ALA A 86 17.35 -17.68 -8.97
C ALA A 86 17.70 -17.14 -7.56
N ALA A 87 18.90 -17.40 -7.07
CA ALA A 87 19.37 -16.89 -5.78
C ALA A 87 19.46 -15.35 -5.77
N LEU A 88 19.96 -14.72 -6.85
CA LEU A 88 20.02 -13.26 -6.99
C LEU A 88 18.62 -12.63 -7.04
N ILE A 89 17.67 -13.28 -7.72
CA ILE A 89 16.28 -12.84 -7.77
C ILE A 89 15.64 -12.89 -6.38
N VAL A 90 15.82 -14.01 -5.65
CA VAL A 90 15.33 -14.15 -4.28
C VAL A 90 15.99 -13.14 -3.34
N ALA A 91 17.31 -12.96 -3.44
CA ALA A 91 18.04 -11.97 -2.64
C ALA A 91 17.56 -10.54 -2.92
N SER A 92 17.30 -10.20 -4.18
CA SER A 92 16.74 -8.89 -4.57
C SER A 92 15.34 -8.67 -3.99
N ALA A 93 14.48 -9.70 -4.02
CA ALA A 93 13.13 -9.61 -3.46
C ALA A 93 13.12 -9.49 -1.92
N LEU A 94 14.10 -10.12 -1.24
CA LEU A 94 14.29 -10.02 0.20
C LEU A 94 14.95 -8.70 0.61
N TRP A 95 15.70 -8.06 -0.28
CA TRP A 95 16.38 -6.80 0.00
C TRP A 95 15.43 -5.67 0.40
N ASP A 96 14.26 -5.59 -0.20
CA ASP A 96 13.23 -4.61 0.18
C ASP A 96 12.78 -4.81 1.64
N THR A 97 12.64 -6.06 2.07
CA THR A 97 12.32 -6.39 3.47
C THR A 97 13.42 -5.96 4.44
N VAL A 98 14.69 -6.20 4.09
CA VAL A 98 15.84 -5.79 4.89
C VAL A 98 15.95 -4.26 4.95
N LYS A 99 15.74 -3.60 3.83
CA LYS A 99 15.73 -2.13 3.75
C LYS A 99 14.66 -1.49 4.63
N ASP A 100 13.45 -2.05 4.62
CA ASP A 100 12.37 -1.58 5.48
C ASP A 100 12.67 -1.83 6.95
N PHE A 101 13.27 -2.98 7.29
CA PHE A 101 13.73 -3.27 8.66
C PHE A 101 14.73 -2.24 9.16
N VAL A 102 15.79 -1.95 8.38
CA VAL A 102 16.81 -0.95 8.74
C VAL A 102 16.19 0.44 8.86
N ARG A 103 15.26 0.76 7.97
CA ARG A 103 14.59 2.07 7.93
C ARG A 103 13.72 2.32 9.15
N TYR A 104 12.86 1.36 9.51
CA TYR A 104 11.88 1.53 10.60
C TYR A 104 12.37 1.01 11.96
N TYR A 105 13.68 0.77 12.07
CA TYR A 105 14.28 0.37 13.34
C TYR A 105 13.96 1.39 14.44
N ASP A 106 13.63 0.89 15.64
CA ASP A 106 13.28 1.69 16.82
C ASP A 106 12.18 2.75 16.56
N PHE A 107 11.14 2.33 15.83
CA PHE A 107 10.00 3.20 15.53
C PHE A 107 9.24 3.54 16.81
N ARG A 108 9.11 4.85 17.06
CA ARG A 108 8.40 5.40 18.22
C ARG A 108 7.50 6.54 17.77
N ALA A 109 6.32 6.64 18.36
CA ALA A 109 5.41 7.74 18.13
C ALA A 109 4.77 8.17 19.46
N LYS A 110 4.57 9.47 19.63
CA LYS A 110 3.85 10.04 20.78
C LYS A 110 2.95 11.17 20.31
N ARG A 111 1.82 11.33 21.00
CA ARG A 111 0.96 12.49 20.82
C ARG A 111 1.10 13.44 22.01
N ARG A 112 1.28 14.71 21.74
CA ARG A 112 1.24 15.76 22.77
C ARG A 112 0.36 16.90 22.23
N GLY A 113 -0.85 16.99 22.80
CA GLY A 113 -1.86 17.94 22.40
C GLY A 113 -2.29 17.74 20.95
N ASP A 114 -2.02 18.71 20.08
CA ASP A 114 -2.37 18.76 18.67
C ASP A 114 -1.23 18.31 17.72
N LYS A 115 -0.15 17.74 18.27
CA LYS A 115 1.03 17.31 17.51
C LYS A 115 1.37 15.86 17.76
N ILE A 116 1.78 15.16 16.69
CA ILE A 116 2.30 13.80 16.74
C ILE A 116 3.80 13.88 16.43
N TYR A 117 4.61 13.35 17.32
CA TYR A 117 6.06 13.24 17.18
C TYR A 117 6.40 11.82 16.79
N ILE A 118 7.17 11.65 15.73
CA ILE A 118 7.55 10.35 15.19
C ILE A 118 9.07 10.30 15.06
N ARG A 119 9.67 9.20 15.53
CA ARG A 119 11.11 8.93 15.48
C ARG A 119 11.35 7.50 15.04
N TYR A 120 12.30 7.28 14.10
CA TYR A 120 12.72 5.96 13.66
C TYR A 120 14.10 6.02 12.98
N GLY A 121 14.73 4.85 12.75
CA GLY A 121 15.91 4.68 11.95
C GLY A 121 17.09 4.08 12.70
N PHE A 122 17.83 3.18 12.02
CA PHE A 122 19.00 2.52 12.55
C PHE A 122 20.28 3.38 12.37
N PHE A 123 20.69 3.64 11.14
CA PHE A 123 21.88 4.43 10.84
C PHE A 123 21.62 5.94 10.86
N LYS A 124 20.48 6.35 10.32
CA LYS A 124 20.04 7.74 10.28
C LYS A 124 18.74 7.85 11.05
N LYS A 125 18.82 8.49 12.21
CA LYS A 125 17.62 8.81 13.00
C LYS A 125 16.84 9.89 12.25
N VAL A 126 15.58 9.63 12.02
CA VAL A 126 14.62 10.55 11.40
C VAL A 126 13.60 10.93 12.47
N GLU A 127 13.48 12.22 12.70
CA GLU A 127 12.50 12.79 13.62
C GLU A 127 11.69 13.84 12.88
N TYR A 128 10.36 13.76 13.03
CA TYR A 128 9.48 14.77 12.47
C TYR A 128 8.22 14.91 13.31
N THR A 129 7.61 16.08 13.21
CA THR A 129 6.40 16.43 13.94
C THR A 129 5.27 16.71 12.96
N VAL A 130 4.14 16.09 13.18
CA VAL A 130 2.94 16.26 12.37
C VAL A 130 1.86 16.93 13.18
N PRO A 131 1.44 18.16 12.83
CA PRO A 131 0.25 18.77 13.41
C PRO A 131 -1.01 17.99 12.97
N VAL A 132 -1.87 17.66 13.92
CA VAL A 132 -3.08 16.86 13.67
C VAL A 132 -4.05 17.58 12.72
N ASP A 133 -4.09 18.90 12.78
CA ASP A 133 -4.90 19.75 11.91
C ASP A 133 -4.45 19.69 10.43
N LYS A 134 -3.18 19.34 10.17
CA LYS A 134 -2.64 19.19 8.80
C LYS A 134 -2.94 17.82 8.19
N ILE A 135 -3.39 16.85 8.98
CA ILE A 135 -3.76 15.53 8.48
C ILE A 135 -5.04 15.62 7.66
N GLN A 136 -4.95 15.24 6.40
CA GLN A 136 -6.06 15.25 5.45
C GLN A 136 -6.83 13.93 5.45
N ALA A 137 -6.11 12.83 5.57
CA ALA A 137 -6.69 11.49 5.57
C ALA A 137 -5.82 10.50 6.36
N LEU A 138 -6.48 9.46 6.87
CA LEU A 138 -5.84 8.24 7.37
C LEU A 138 -5.94 7.17 6.29
N ARG A 139 -4.81 6.54 5.96
CA ARG A 139 -4.73 5.45 5.00
C ARG A 139 -4.35 4.16 5.72
N LEU A 140 -5.23 3.16 5.69
CA LEU A 140 -4.93 1.82 6.19
C LEU A 140 -4.59 0.92 5.01
N LYS A 141 -3.39 0.36 5.00
CA LYS A 141 -2.89 -0.51 3.93
C LYS A 141 -2.79 -1.97 4.39
N GLN A 142 -3.13 -2.86 3.49
CA GLN A 142 -2.88 -4.29 3.59
C GLN A 142 -2.21 -4.74 2.29
N SER A 143 -0.96 -5.19 2.33
CA SER A 143 -0.36 -5.93 1.21
C SER A 143 -1.11 -7.24 0.98
N PHE A 144 -0.79 -7.97 -0.07
CA PHE A 144 -1.36 -9.29 -0.29
C PHE A 144 -1.10 -10.24 0.88
N VAL A 145 0.14 -10.30 1.37
CA VAL A 145 0.54 -11.15 2.50
C VAL A 145 -0.10 -10.66 3.80
N ALA A 146 -0.15 -9.35 4.03
CA ALA A 146 -0.79 -8.75 5.21
C ALA A 146 -2.30 -9.01 5.25
N ARG A 147 -2.96 -9.09 4.08
CA ARG A 147 -4.38 -9.43 3.99
C ARG A 147 -4.65 -10.88 4.43
N LEU A 148 -3.78 -11.82 4.03
CA LEU A 148 -3.86 -13.22 4.49
C LEU A 148 -3.64 -13.32 6.02
N GLY A 149 -2.67 -12.55 6.55
CA GLY A 149 -2.37 -12.47 7.98
C GLY A 149 -3.29 -11.55 8.80
N LYS A 150 -4.32 -10.93 8.19
CA LYS A 150 -5.21 -9.95 8.84
C LYS A 150 -4.43 -8.83 9.54
N ARG A 151 -3.40 -8.29 8.87
CA ARG A 151 -2.56 -7.22 9.37
C ARG A 151 -2.84 -5.92 8.63
N TYR A 152 -2.73 -4.81 9.36
CA TYR A 152 -2.98 -3.46 8.84
C TYR A 152 -1.81 -2.56 9.20
N MET A 153 -1.47 -1.68 8.29
CA MET A 153 -0.52 -0.59 8.47
C MET A 153 -1.25 0.73 8.34
N ALA A 154 -0.94 1.71 9.19
CA ALA A 154 -1.53 3.04 9.09
C ALA A 154 -0.52 4.06 8.58
N GLU A 155 -0.95 4.86 7.61
CA GLU A 155 -0.26 6.02 7.07
C GLU A 155 -1.15 7.25 7.17
N ILE A 156 -0.55 8.40 7.27
CA ILE A 156 -1.24 9.70 7.24
C ILE A 156 -0.99 10.41 5.91
N VAL A 157 -1.99 11.11 5.43
CA VAL A 157 -1.89 12.01 4.27
C VAL A 157 -1.91 13.43 4.80
N ASN A 158 -0.82 14.18 4.61
CA ASN A 158 -0.64 15.54 5.12
C ASN A 158 -0.69 16.62 4.04
N VAL A 159 -0.92 17.86 4.46
CA VAL A 159 -0.76 19.06 3.62
C VAL A 159 0.70 19.47 3.58
N GLY A 160 1.20 19.77 2.38
CA GLY A 160 2.32 20.71 2.21
C GLY A 160 3.72 20.18 2.51
N MET A 161 3.92 18.88 2.52
CA MET A 161 5.25 18.33 2.43
C MET A 161 5.56 18.07 0.94
N GLY A 162 6.04 19.07 0.23
CA GLY A 162 6.15 19.10 -1.24
C GLY A 162 7.42 18.51 -1.83
N ASP A 163 8.11 17.60 -1.14
CA ASP A 163 9.34 17.00 -1.64
C ASP A 163 9.18 15.48 -1.80
N ASP A 164 9.88 14.85 -2.76
CA ASP A 164 9.84 13.41 -3.05
C ASP A 164 10.13 12.50 -1.82
N ASN A 165 10.57 13.10 -0.72
CA ASN A 165 10.79 12.42 0.55
C ASN A 165 9.52 12.26 1.41
N ASP A 166 8.43 12.93 1.08
CA ASP A 166 7.26 13.03 1.95
C ASP A 166 6.36 11.81 1.94
N GLU A 167 6.30 11.08 0.83
CA GLU A 167 5.69 9.75 0.82
C GLU A 167 6.42 8.79 1.78
N LYS A 168 7.71 9.05 2.02
CA LYS A 168 8.54 8.24 2.92
C LYS A 168 8.29 8.52 4.40
N ASN A 169 7.69 9.64 4.74
CA ASN A 169 7.47 10.10 6.13
C ASN A 169 5.98 10.02 6.56
N SER A 170 5.15 9.32 5.80
CA SER A 170 3.72 9.21 6.06
C SER A 170 3.32 8.09 7.04
N PHE A 171 4.28 7.29 7.51
CA PHE A 171 4.01 6.15 8.38
C PHE A 171 3.63 6.58 9.79
N LEU A 172 2.55 6.01 10.31
CA LEU A 172 2.07 6.24 11.65
C LEU A 172 2.11 4.96 12.52
N ILE A 173 1.70 3.83 11.98
CA ILE A 173 1.66 2.54 12.68
C ILE A 173 2.13 1.45 11.70
N LEU A 174 3.13 0.68 12.11
CA LEU A 174 3.65 -0.46 11.35
C LEU A 174 2.62 -1.60 11.31
N TYR A 175 2.80 -2.58 10.40
CA TYR A 175 1.89 -3.71 10.28
C TYR A 175 1.63 -4.38 11.63
N SER A 176 0.37 -4.39 12.04
CA SER A 176 -0.09 -4.94 13.30
C SER A 176 -1.46 -5.59 13.16
N THR A 177 -1.88 -6.37 14.15
CA THR A 177 -3.25 -6.89 14.22
C THR A 177 -4.24 -5.74 14.36
N GLU A 178 -5.50 -5.99 14.00
CA GLU A 178 -6.58 -5.01 14.14
C GLU A 178 -6.71 -4.50 15.59
N ALA A 179 -6.60 -5.39 16.59
CA ALA A 179 -6.65 -5.00 17.99
C ALA A 179 -5.51 -4.03 18.38
N LYS A 180 -4.26 -4.37 18.04
CA LYS A 180 -3.09 -3.49 18.28
C LYS A 180 -3.16 -2.20 17.45
N LEU A 181 -3.71 -2.26 16.22
CA LEU A 181 -3.92 -1.05 15.41
C LEU A 181 -4.88 -0.10 16.11
N ASN A 182 -6.02 -0.60 16.60
CA ASN A 182 -7.03 0.21 17.28
C ASN A 182 -6.49 0.79 18.60
N GLU A 183 -5.73 0.02 19.37
CA GLU A 183 -5.03 0.48 20.57
C GLU A 183 -4.06 1.64 20.25
N LYS A 184 -3.15 1.45 19.28
CA LYS A 184 -2.19 2.46 18.86
C LYS A 184 -2.89 3.68 18.24
N LEU A 185 -3.97 3.47 17.50
CA LEU A 185 -4.74 4.54 16.88
C LEU A 185 -5.51 5.36 17.92
N SER A 186 -6.04 4.72 18.96
CA SER A 186 -6.71 5.43 20.06
C SER A 186 -5.77 6.38 20.83
N ALA A 187 -4.49 6.03 20.93
CA ALA A 187 -3.47 6.87 21.53
C ALA A 187 -3.01 8.03 20.62
N LEU A 188 -2.83 7.76 19.32
CA LEU A 188 -2.24 8.73 18.39
C LEU A 188 -3.28 9.57 17.62
N LEU A 189 -4.38 8.96 17.15
CA LEU A 189 -5.42 9.59 16.33
C LEU A 189 -6.82 9.08 16.71
N PRO A 190 -7.30 9.31 17.94
CA PRO A 190 -8.62 8.87 18.38
C PRO A 190 -9.74 9.39 17.49
N GLU A 191 -9.53 10.52 16.81
CA GLU A 191 -10.49 11.14 15.89
C GLU A 191 -10.85 10.27 14.69
N PHE A 192 -10.01 9.27 14.35
CA PHE A 192 -10.23 8.35 13.23
C PHE A 192 -10.65 6.94 13.68
N LEU A 193 -10.71 6.67 14.99
CA LEU A 193 -10.93 5.32 15.50
C LEU A 193 -12.27 4.72 15.05
N ASP A 194 -13.36 5.46 15.22
CA ASP A 194 -14.70 5.02 14.82
C ASP A 194 -14.78 4.74 13.31
N ALA A 195 -14.20 5.63 12.52
CA ALA A 195 -14.15 5.48 11.08
C ALA A 195 -13.25 4.31 10.63
N ALA A 196 -12.17 4.04 11.38
CA ALA A 196 -11.28 2.91 11.11
C ALA A 196 -11.99 1.56 11.31
N GLY A 197 -12.80 1.44 12.37
CA GLY A 197 -13.61 0.25 12.68
C GLY A 197 -14.84 0.07 11.78
N ALA A 198 -15.33 1.13 11.13
CA ALA A 198 -16.55 1.06 10.35
C ALA A 198 -16.42 0.13 9.12
N ALA A 199 -17.44 -0.71 8.88
CA ALA A 199 -17.46 -1.62 7.75
C ALA A 199 -17.77 -0.87 6.44
N VAL A 200 -17.05 -1.20 5.37
CA VAL A 200 -17.24 -0.59 4.04
C VAL A 200 -18.29 -1.39 3.28
N GLU A 201 -19.24 -0.71 2.68
CA GLU A 201 -20.21 -1.30 1.78
C GLU A 201 -19.57 -1.66 0.43
N ARG A 202 -19.86 -2.85 -0.07
CA ARG A 202 -19.37 -3.31 -1.37
C ARG A 202 -20.05 -2.56 -2.51
N GLN A 203 -19.40 -2.52 -3.66
CA GLN A 203 -20.02 -2.01 -4.87
C GLN A 203 -21.29 -2.80 -5.21
N PRO A 204 -22.34 -2.14 -5.73
CA PRO A 204 -23.56 -2.84 -6.17
C PRO A 204 -23.27 -3.75 -7.36
N SER A 205 -23.98 -4.88 -7.47
CA SER A 205 -23.80 -5.83 -8.58
C SER A 205 -24.03 -5.21 -9.97
N SER A 206 -24.83 -4.16 -10.06
CA SER A 206 -25.03 -3.39 -11.29
C SER A 206 -23.77 -2.71 -11.85
N VAL A 207 -22.65 -2.69 -11.11
CA VAL A 207 -21.37 -2.21 -11.62
C VAL A 207 -20.87 -3.00 -12.83
N TRP A 208 -21.23 -4.29 -12.94
CA TRP A 208 -20.89 -5.12 -14.10
C TRP A 208 -21.44 -4.55 -15.41
N ALA A 209 -22.65 -4.00 -15.37
CA ALA A 209 -23.21 -3.29 -16.53
C ALA A 209 -22.40 -2.02 -16.86
N ALA A 210 -21.96 -1.27 -15.85
CA ALA A 210 -21.15 -0.08 -16.09
C ALA A 210 -19.74 -0.40 -16.66
N TRP A 211 -19.20 -1.58 -16.37
CA TRP A 211 -17.91 -2.06 -16.87
C TRP A 211 -17.99 -2.82 -18.18
N SER A 212 -19.18 -3.25 -18.62
CA SER A 212 -19.34 -4.09 -19.81
C SER A 212 -18.83 -3.42 -21.10
N VAL A 213 -19.10 -2.12 -21.30
CA VAL A 213 -18.64 -1.40 -22.51
C VAL A 213 -17.12 -1.33 -22.59
N PRO A 214 -16.37 -0.83 -21.58
CA PRO A 214 -14.92 -0.82 -21.67
C PRO A 214 -14.32 -2.24 -21.75
N ALA A 215 -14.93 -3.24 -21.10
CA ALA A 215 -14.49 -4.62 -21.23
C ALA A 215 -14.68 -5.15 -22.66
N LEU A 216 -15.85 -4.92 -23.27
CA LEU A 216 -16.13 -5.32 -24.65
C LEU A 216 -15.16 -4.67 -25.64
N ILE A 217 -14.88 -3.36 -25.49
CA ILE A 217 -13.90 -2.66 -26.33
C ILE A 217 -12.54 -3.33 -26.22
N TYR A 218 -12.09 -3.64 -25.00
CA TYR A 218 -10.82 -4.33 -24.77
C TYR A 218 -10.80 -5.71 -25.45
N THR A 219 -11.83 -6.55 -25.27
CA THR A 219 -11.96 -7.87 -25.89
C THR A 219 -11.91 -7.77 -27.42
N VAL A 220 -12.61 -6.80 -28.02
CA VAL A 220 -12.58 -6.59 -29.47
C VAL A 220 -11.17 -6.23 -29.95
N ILE A 221 -10.46 -5.35 -29.23
CA ILE A 221 -9.09 -4.97 -29.58
C ILE A 221 -8.16 -6.19 -29.48
N VAL A 222 -8.21 -6.95 -28.40
CA VAL A 222 -7.38 -8.15 -28.20
C VAL A 222 -7.64 -9.19 -29.28
N ALA A 223 -8.91 -9.44 -29.59
CA ALA A 223 -9.30 -10.38 -30.66
C ALA A 223 -8.83 -9.91 -32.04
N ALA A 224 -8.97 -8.62 -32.37
CA ALA A 224 -8.49 -8.05 -33.63
C ALA A 224 -6.96 -8.16 -33.73
N CYS A 225 -6.21 -7.83 -32.69
CA CYS A 225 -4.75 -8.00 -32.68
C CYS A 225 -4.32 -9.46 -32.89
N ALA A 226 -4.99 -10.40 -32.21
CA ALA A 226 -4.71 -11.82 -32.38
C ALA A 226 -5.00 -12.30 -33.80
N ALA A 227 -6.12 -11.86 -34.41
CA ALA A 227 -6.49 -12.19 -35.77
C ALA A 227 -5.47 -11.65 -36.79
N VAL A 228 -5.03 -10.39 -36.63
CA VAL A 228 -3.98 -9.79 -37.47
C VAL A 228 -2.67 -10.55 -37.36
N CYS A 229 -2.22 -10.88 -36.13
CA CYS A 229 -1.01 -11.68 -35.94
C CYS A 229 -1.12 -13.06 -36.58
N ALA A 230 -2.27 -13.75 -36.45
CA ALA A 230 -2.49 -15.06 -37.02
C ALA A 230 -2.53 -15.02 -38.56
N SER A 231 -3.05 -13.94 -39.18
CA SER A 231 -3.07 -13.78 -40.64
C SER A 231 -1.71 -13.40 -41.21
N ALA A 232 -0.93 -12.56 -40.52
CA ALA A 232 0.39 -12.12 -40.96
C ALA A 232 1.49 -13.18 -40.77
N MET A 233 1.36 -14.01 -39.68
CA MET A 233 2.32 -15.04 -39.30
C MET A 233 1.59 -16.31 -38.87
N PRO A 234 1.12 -17.15 -39.82
CA PRO A 234 0.29 -18.33 -39.54
C PRO A 234 0.96 -19.35 -38.59
N GLU A 235 2.29 -19.44 -38.64
CA GLU A 235 3.09 -20.30 -37.74
C GLU A 235 2.96 -19.93 -36.26
N TYR A 236 2.65 -18.67 -35.96
CA TYR A 236 2.44 -18.17 -34.58
C TYR A 236 0.97 -18.04 -34.19
N ALA A 237 0.03 -18.47 -35.03
CA ALA A 237 -1.40 -18.29 -34.76
C ALA A 237 -1.86 -18.90 -33.41
N ILE A 238 -1.32 -20.08 -33.06
CA ILE A 238 -1.67 -20.75 -31.79
C ILE A 238 -1.12 -19.95 -30.58
N TRP A 239 0.06 -19.36 -30.71
CA TRP A 239 0.65 -18.52 -29.67
C TRP A 239 -0.06 -17.19 -29.52
N ALA A 240 -0.51 -16.60 -30.63
CA ALA A 240 -1.33 -15.38 -30.64
C ALA A 240 -2.67 -15.64 -29.93
N ALA A 241 -3.33 -16.76 -30.23
CA ALA A 241 -4.58 -17.18 -29.57
C ALA A 241 -4.38 -17.44 -28.07
N ALA A 242 -3.29 -18.14 -27.70
CA ALA A 242 -2.96 -18.39 -26.31
C ALA A 242 -2.68 -17.09 -25.55
N GLY A 243 -1.94 -16.15 -26.15
CA GLY A 243 -1.68 -14.83 -25.56
C GLY A 243 -2.97 -14.02 -25.36
N ALA A 244 -3.86 -14.02 -26.36
CA ALA A 244 -5.17 -13.39 -26.24
C ALA A 244 -6.00 -14.00 -25.10
N ALA A 245 -6.04 -15.33 -24.99
CA ALA A 245 -6.74 -16.01 -23.92
C ALA A 245 -6.18 -15.64 -22.52
N VAL A 246 -4.87 -15.53 -22.36
CA VAL A 246 -4.24 -15.09 -21.11
C VAL A 246 -4.66 -13.66 -20.78
N LEU A 247 -4.67 -12.74 -21.75
CA LEU A 247 -5.10 -11.36 -21.54
C LEU A 247 -6.56 -11.26 -21.12
N GLU A 248 -7.46 -12.06 -21.68
CA GLU A 248 -8.87 -12.12 -21.28
C GLU A 248 -9.05 -12.68 -19.86
N ILE A 249 -8.30 -13.73 -19.52
CA ILE A 249 -8.31 -14.27 -18.16
C ILE A 249 -7.82 -13.21 -17.15
N CYS A 250 -6.77 -12.45 -17.48
CA CYS A 250 -6.26 -11.37 -16.65
C CYS A 250 -7.30 -10.23 -16.49
N LEU A 251 -8.01 -9.87 -17.56
CA LEU A 251 -9.10 -8.89 -17.50
C LEU A 251 -10.21 -9.36 -16.56
N ALA A 252 -10.71 -10.59 -16.78
CA ALA A 252 -11.78 -11.16 -15.97
C ALA A 252 -11.39 -11.26 -14.48
N ALA A 253 -10.19 -11.78 -14.19
CA ALA A 253 -9.65 -11.85 -12.85
C ALA A 253 -9.51 -10.46 -12.21
N GLY A 254 -9.01 -9.47 -12.94
CA GLY A 254 -8.89 -8.09 -12.49
C GLY A 254 -10.25 -7.47 -12.15
N MET A 255 -11.27 -7.68 -12.98
CA MET A 255 -12.63 -7.19 -12.73
C MET A 255 -13.24 -7.84 -11.49
N ILE A 256 -13.09 -9.16 -11.34
CA ILE A 256 -13.59 -9.91 -10.17
C ILE A 256 -12.91 -9.43 -8.90
N LEU A 257 -11.57 -9.34 -8.89
CA LEU A 257 -10.80 -8.86 -7.73
C LEU A 257 -11.20 -7.43 -7.36
N LYS A 258 -11.34 -6.55 -8.34
CA LYS A 258 -11.79 -5.17 -8.12
C LYS A 258 -13.19 -5.14 -7.49
N TYR A 259 -14.13 -5.92 -8.02
CA TYR A 259 -15.48 -6.03 -7.46
C TYR A 259 -15.48 -6.49 -5.99
N LEU A 260 -14.62 -7.46 -5.64
CA LEU A 260 -14.54 -8.03 -4.30
C LEU A 260 -13.82 -7.12 -3.28
N THR A 261 -12.96 -6.19 -3.76
CA THR A 261 -12.10 -5.37 -2.89
C THR A 261 -12.57 -3.95 -2.77
N GLU A 262 -13.20 -3.37 -3.79
CA GLU A 262 -13.62 -1.98 -3.78
C GLU A 262 -14.97 -1.79 -3.09
N GLY A 263 -15.09 -0.65 -2.42
CA GLY A 263 -16.33 -0.23 -1.78
C GLY A 263 -16.18 1.14 -1.15
N SER A 264 -17.27 1.67 -0.64
CA SER A 264 -17.29 2.96 0.04
C SER A 264 -18.30 2.97 1.17
N LEU A 265 -18.06 3.82 2.16
CA LEU A 265 -19.00 4.12 3.23
C LEU A 265 -19.03 5.64 3.42
N ALA A 266 -20.19 6.22 3.19
CA ALA A 266 -20.47 7.61 3.55
C ALA A 266 -21.04 7.62 4.97
N GLY A 267 -20.20 7.90 5.97
CA GLY A 267 -20.59 8.04 7.37
C GLY A 267 -21.10 9.45 7.66
N ASN A 268 -21.42 9.72 8.93
CA ASN A 268 -21.96 11.05 9.34
C ASN A 268 -20.93 12.18 9.20
N ASP A 269 -19.64 11.92 9.50
CA ASP A 269 -18.57 12.93 9.54
C ASP A 269 -17.36 12.55 8.65
N PHE A 270 -17.41 11.39 8.01
CA PHE A 270 -16.30 10.84 7.24
C PHE A 270 -16.76 10.07 6.01
N LEU A 271 -15.86 10.00 5.05
CA LEU A 271 -15.94 9.12 3.89
C LEU A 271 -14.83 8.07 3.99
N LYS A 272 -15.20 6.79 3.98
CA LYS A 272 -14.25 5.67 3.94
C LYS A 272 -14.32 4.99 2.57
N LEU A 273 -13.18 4.92 1.90
CA LEU A 273 -13.03 4.30 0.58
C LEU A 273 -12.15 3.06 0.71
N ALA A 274 -12.58 1.94 0.15
CA ALA A 274 -11.75 0.75 0.01
C ALA A 274 -11.41 0.52 -1.45
N LYS A 275 -10.13 0.27 -1.75
CA LYS A 275 -9.60 0.04 -3.09
C LYS A 275 -8.54 -1.04 -3.10
N GLY A 276 -8.33 -1.63 -4.26
CA GLY A 276 -7.25 -2.57 -4.52
C GLY A 276 -7.69 -3.76 -5.35
N TYR A 277 -6.73 -4.61 -5.64
CA TYR A 277 -6.94 -5.91 -6.28
C TYR A 277 -6.52 -7.03 -5.31
N PHE A 278 -5.26 -7.36 -5.28
CA PHE A 278 -4.68 -8.31 -4.33
C PHE A 278 -4.43 -7.66 -2.95
N ALA A 279 -3.76 -6.52 -2.96
CA ALA A 279 -3.63 -5.64 -1.80
C ALA A 279 -4.93 -4.86 -1.58
N ARG A 280 -5.15 -4.36 -0.37
CA ARG A 280 -6.30 -3.53 -0.03
C ARG A 280 -5.86 -2.27 0.70
N THR A 281 -6.40 -1.15 0.28
CA THR A 281 -6.15 0.15 0.89
C THR A 281 -7.48 0.78 1.26
N TYR A 282 -7.61 1.17 2.53
CA TYR A 282 -8.71 1.97 3.01
C TYR A 282 -8.24 3.41 3.17
N LEU A 283 -8.96 4.35 2.60
CA LEU A 283 -8.73 5.77 2.79
C LEU A 283 -9.90 6.34 3.58
N ILE A 284 -9.61 6.98 4.69
CA ILE A 284 -10.58 7.58 5.60
C ILE A 284 -10.35 9.09 5.59
N VAL A 285 -11.35 9.83 5.17
CA VAL A 285 -11.29 11.29 5.00
C VAL A 285 -12.45 11.92 5.75
N ARG A 286 -12.21 12.96 6.54
CA ARG A 286 -13.29 13.78 7.09
C ARG A 286 -13.82 14.73 6.03
N TYR A 287 -15.15 14.95 5.97
CA TYR A 287 -15.75 15.79 4.94
C TYR A 287 -15.16 17.19 4.89
N ARG A 288 -14.87 17.82 6.03
CA ARG A 288 -14.23 19.14 6.13
C ARG A 288 -12.83 19.25 5.51
N LYS A 289 -12.19 18.10 5.17
CA LYS A 289 -10.89 18.05 4.51
C LYS A 289 -10.98 17.86 3.00
N ILE A 290 -12.17 17.57 2.49
CA ILE A 290 -12.43 17.44 1.05
C ILE A 290 -12.55 18.83 0.44
N GLN A 291 -11.70 19.12 -0.55
CA GLN A 291 -11.71 20.42 -1.24
C GLN A 291 -12.90 20.52 -2.20
N TYR A 292 -13.09 19.49 -3.00
CA TYR A 292 -14.26 19.32 -3.84
C TYR A 292 -14.50 17.85 -4.16
N VAL A 293 -15.71 17.54 -4.59
CA VAL A 293 -16.12 16.22 -5.06
C VAL A 293 -16.74 16.35 -6.44
N ARG A 294 -16.36 15.43 -7.34
CA ARG A 294 -16.92 15.33 -8.68
C ARG A 294 -17.61 13.99 -8.85
N PHE A 295 -18.91 13.98 -9.15
CA PHE A 295 -19.64 12.77 -9.47
C PHE A 295 -19.76 12.59 -10.98
N SER A 296 -19.65 11.34 -11.44
CA SER A 296 -19.77 10.96 -12.85
C SER A 296 -20.59 9.70 -13.05
N ARG A 297 -21.27 9.60 -14.16
CA ARG A 297 -22.08 8.44 -14.56
C ARG A 297 -21.94 8.21 -16.05
N ASN A 298 -21.64 6.99 -16.46
CA ASN A 298 -21.79 6.59 -17.86
C ASN A 298 -23.29 6.26 -18.13
N PRO A 299 -23.73 6.16 -19.39
CA PRO A 299 -25.14 5.90 -19.72
C PRO A 299 -25.70 4.64 -19.03
N LEU A 300 -24.92 3.55 -18.99
CA LEU A 300 -25.33 2.29 -18.35
C LEU A 300 -25.41 2.43 -16.82
N ALA A 301 -24.46 3.12 -16.20
CA ALA A 301 -24.52 3.42 -14.77
C ALA A 301 -25.75 4.27 -14.42
N LYS A 302 -26.10 5.22 -15.29
CA LYS A 302 -27.32 6.04 -15.13
C LYS A 302 -28.57 5.18 -15.20
N ALA A 303 -28.68 4.26 -16.16
CA ALA A 303 -29.78 3.33 -16.29
C ALA A 303 -29.91 2.39 -15.07
N CYS A 304 -28.79 1.98 -14.47
CA CYS A 304 -28.76 1.14 -13.28
C CYS A 304 -28.89 1.90 -11.95
N GLY A 305 -29.01 3.25 -11.98
CA GLY A 305 -29.13 4.07 -10.77
C GLY A 305 -27.86 4.11 -9.90
N ILE A 306 -26.69 3.80 -10.49
CA ILE A 306 -25.39 3.85 -9.81
C ILE A 306 -24.56 5.03 -10.28
N ARG A 307 -23.64 5.45 -9.44
CA ARG A 307 -22.71 6.56 -9.73
C ARG A 307 -21.34 6.30 -9.12
N LYS A 308 -20.31 6.89 -9.69
CA LYS A 308 -18.95 6.96 -9.12
C LYS A 308 -18.58 8.40 -8.88
N GLY A 309 -17.60 8.64 -8.06
CA GLY A 309 -17.10 9.98 -7.79
C GLY A 309 -15.60 10.04 -7.72
N GLU A 310 -15.12 11.23 -7.49
CA GLU A 310 -13.73 11.56 -7.25
C GLU A 310 -13.69 12.68 -6.22
N ILE A 311 -12.89 12.47 -5.17
CA ILE A 311 -12.63 13.49 -4.16
C ILE A 311 -11.24 14.06 -4.36
N HIS A 312 -11.09 15.33 -4.06
CA HIS A 312 -9.81 16.02 -4.08
C HIS A 312 -9.46 16.54 -2.69
N LEU A 313 -8.23 16.25 -2.27
CA LEU A 313 -7.68 16.65 -0.98
C LEU A 313 -6.56 17.66 -1.19
N LEU A 314 -6.31 18.48 -0.19
CA LEU A 314 -5.14 19.35 -0.16
C LEU A 314 -3.91 18.53 0.26
N ALA A 315 -3.28 17.85 -0.69
CA ALA A 315 -2.14 16.95 -0.45
C ALA A 315 -1.12 17.05 -1.59
N SER A 316 0.00 16.33 -1.48
CA SER A 316 0.96 16.20 -2.59
C SER A 316 0.29 15.63 -3.85
N SER A 317 0.86 15.89 -5.03
CA SER A 317 0.26 15.54 -6.33
C SER A 317 -0.21 14.07 -6.43
N ALA A 318 0.54 13.13 -5.85
CA ALA A 318 0.20 11.72 -5.82
C ALA A 318 -1.02 11.39 -4.92
N ASN A 319 -1.34 12.24 -3.95
CA ASN A 319 -2.39 12.02 -2.95
C ASN A 319 -3.55 13.02 -3.07
N THR A 320 -3.58 13.83 -4.11
CA THR A 320 -4.59 14.87 -4.30
C THR A 320 -5.94 14.29 -4.70
N SER A 321 -5.97 13.32 -5.63
CA SER A 321 -7.20 12.80 -6.21
C SER A 321 -7.45 11.34 -5.82
N HIS A 322 -8.67 11.05 -5.35
CA HIS A 322 -9.10 9.71 -4.98
C HIS A 322 -10.48 9.40 -5.54
N SER A 323 -10.58 8.33 -6.37
CA SER A 323 -11.86 7.91 -6.92
C SER A 323 -12.74 7.28 -5.83
N ILE A 324 -14.04 7.58 -5.84
CA ILE A 324 -15.06 6.88 -5.08
C ILE A 324 -15.55 5.71 -5.95
N PRO A 325 -15.49 4.45 -5.48
CA PRO A 325 -16.07 3.31 -6.18
C PRO A 325 -17.55 3.51 -6.49
N TYR A 326 -18.11 2.71 -7.39
CA TYR A 326 -19.54 2.79 -7.69
C TYR A 326 -20.37 2.51 -6.44
N PHE A 327 -21.36 3.35 -6.20
CA PHE A 327 -22.33 3.23 -5.11
C PHE A 327 -23.74 3.51 -5.60
N LYS A 328 -24.74 3.09 -4.83
CA LYS A 328 -26.15 3.26 -5.09
C LYS A 328 -26.80 4.01 -3.91
N GLY A 329 -27.91 4.66 -4.14
CA GLY A 329 -28.68 5.36 -3.10
C GLY A 329 -28.24 6.80 -2.87
N ASN A 330 -28.42 7.29 -1.65
CA ASN A 330 -28.25 8.69 -1.24
C ASN A 330 -26.83 9.08 -0.80
N GLY A 331 -25.82 8.23 -1.06
CA GLY A 331 -24.44 8.53 -0.68
C GLY A 331 -23.91 9.87 -1.22
N GLU A 332 -24.39 10.33 -2.39
CA GLU A 332 -24.07 11.67 -2.93
C GLU A 332 -24.60 12.78 -2.03
N GLU A 333 -25.83 12.65 -1.55
CA GLU A 333 -26.48 13.65 -0.68
C GLU A 333 -25.76 13.72 0.67
N ILE A 334 -25.48 12.56 1.27
CA ILE A 334 -24.74 12.46 2.54
C ILE A 334 -23.37 13.13 2.42
N ILE A 335 -22.62 12.88 1.32
CA ILE A 335 -21.31 13.49 1.11
C ILE A 335 -21.44 15.01 0.94
N LYS A 336 -22.41 15.48 0.15
CA LYS A 336 -22.65 16.92 -0.04
C LYS A 336 -23.05 17.63 1.25
N GLU A 337 -23.98 17.06 2.01
CA GLU A 337 -24.38 17.60 3.31
C GLU A 337 -23.24 17.61 4.32
N GLY A 338 -22.44 16.52 4.35
CA GLY A 338 -21.27 16.43 5.22
C GLY A 338 -20.21 17.49 4.92
N MET A 339 -20.05 17.89 3.64
CA MET A 339 -19.12 18.95 3.24
C MET A 339 -19.62 20.36 3.55
N LEU A 340 -20.93 20.55 3.74
CA LEU A 340 -21.55 21.85 4.05
C LEU A 340 -21.63 22.16 5.56
N ARG A 341 -21.38 21.16 6.39
CA ARG A 341 -21.27 21.28 7.86
C ARG A 341 -19.85 21.70 8.28
#